data_5b9d294a1c1ab004cb886a5a2f7427d7
#
_entry.id   5b9d294a1c1ab004cb886a5a2f7427d7
#
_cell.length_a   1.000
_cell.length_b   1.000
_cell.length_c   1.000
_cell.angle_alpha   90.00
_cell.angle_beta   90.00
_cell.angle_gamma   90.00
#
_symmetry.space_group_name_H-M   'P 1'
#
loop_
_entity.id
_entity.type
_entity.pdbx_description
1 polymer ?
#
loop_
_entity_poly.entity_id
_entity_poly.type
_entity_poly.pdbx_seq_one_letter_code
_entity_poly.pdbx_strand_id
1 'polypeptide(L)'
;DFATIRKTSKSYDVIHIQFGGLYAFLIYFSLLGVKKPKVLTFHGTDIHAKEILSSKSKATKLKIWMSQKASFCSIILFDKLGFVSNTLYAYIPSFISKRYCSKFFIQPLGVDYKTFVPFSKEKACGILNIPIGKYVLFSDKSGTILKRRDLAELIVKSIGGEYQLLVMCGVRPEMVPVYINASDFVLLTSDEEGSPNITREALSLNKRVFSVDEGDVTQQLEGLHNSAIISRIPKEEDKTIKQKLSEEYIDNTRFSLQNRIDFAKIVEKLVLVYKELLMDK
;
A
#
# COMPACT_ATOMS: atom_id res chain seq x y z
N ASP A 1 16.55 15.13 12.88
CA ASP A 1 17.89 15.71 12.87
C ASP A 1 18.89 14.65 12.41
N PHE A 2 19.73 14.98 11.41
CA PHE A 2 20.74 14.08 10.82
C PHE A 2 21.84 13.68 11.80
N ALA A 3 22.21 14.55 12.73
CA ALA A 3 23.22 14.26 13.75
C ALA A 3 22.74 13.16 14.71
N THR A 4 21.48 13.22 15.11
CA THR A 4 20.84 12.18 15.93
C THR A 4 20.78 10.85 15.19
N ILE A 5 20.37 10.84 13.90
CA ILE A 5 20.35 9.63 13.07
C ILE A 5 21.76 9.01 13.02
N ARG A 6 22.79 9.83 12.74
CA ARG A 6 24.18 9.37 12.70
C ARG A 6 24.68 8.82 14.03
N LYS A 7 24.34 9.46 15.16
CA LYS A 7 24.72 8.99 16.49
C LYS A 7 24.07 7.66 16.81
N THR A 8 22.75 7.58 16.61
CA THR A 8 21.95 6.38 16.90
C THR A 8 22.32 5.21 16.02
N SER A 9 22.62 5.43 14.72
CA SER A 9 22.95 4.37 13.77
C SER A 9 24.19 3.53 14.16
N LYS A 10 25.10 4.10 14.97
CA LYS A 10 26.29 3.38 15.45
C LYS A 10 25.97 2.22 16.38
N SER A 11 24.83 2.26 17.07
CA SER A 11 24.37 1.26 18.03
C SER A 11 23.58 0.12 17.41
N TYR A 12 23.38 0.11 16.09
CA TYR A 12 22.63 -0.92 15.37
C TYR A 12 23.50 -1.61 14.31
N ASP A 13 23.12 -2.82 13.93
CA ASP A 13 23.87 -3.62 12.97
C ASP A 13 23.48 -3.31 11.53
N VAL A 14 22.23 -2.96 11.27
CA VAL A 14 21.66 -2.60 9.95
C VAL A 14 20.91 -1.30 10.07
N ILE A 15 21.01 -0.45 9.05
CA ILE A 15 20.24 0.79 8.93
C ILE A 15 19.24 0.58 7.79
N HIS A 16 17.94 0.59 8.10
CA HIS A 16 16.90 0.46 7.10
C HIS A 16 16.06 1.74 7.02
N ILE A 17 16.04 2.35 5.85
CA ILE A 17 15.28 3.56 5.54
C ILE A 17 14.02 3.16 4.78
N GLN A 18 12.87 3.61 5.26
CA GLN A 18 11.59 3.47 4.59
C GLN A 18 11.32 4.76 3.79
N PHE A 19 10.84 4.60 2.56
CA PHE A 19 10.65 5.64 1.55
C PHE A 19 11.94 6.23 0.97
N GLY A 20 12.01 6.22 -0.35
CA GLY A 20 13.08 6.84 -1.13
C GLY A 20 12.99 8.37 -1.19
N GLY A 21 13.48 8.94 -2.27
CA GLY A 21 13.43 10.36 -2.52
C GLY A 21 14.61 11.14 -1.92
N LEU A 22 14.45 12.47 -1.95
CA LEU A 22 15.51 13.39 -1.52
C LEU A 22 15.91 13.17 -0.05
N TYR A 23 14.94 12.82 0.82
CA TYR A 23 15.22 12.63 2.23
C TYR A 23 16.10 11.42 2.50
N ALA A 24 15.80 10.26 1.89
CA ALA A 24 16.64 9.06 1.99
C ALA A 24 18.05 9.31 1.44
N PHE A 25 18.14 10.03 0.33
CA PHE A 25 19.41 10.44 -0.26
C PHE A 25 20.25 11.28 0.70
N LEU A 26 19.67 12.30 1.33
CA LEU A 26 20.37 13.13 2.32
C LEU A 26 20.74 12.36 3.60
N ILE A 27 19.90 11.44 4.06
CA ILE A 27 20.23 10.54 5.18
C ILE A 27 21.45 9.71 4.84
N TYR A 28 21.53 9.14 3.62
CA TYR A 28 22.71 8.37 3.20
C TYR A 28 24.01 9.18 3.37
N PHE A 29 24.04 10.44 2.94
CA PHE A 29 25.23 11.31 3.09
C PHE A 29 25.53 11.64 4.56
N SER A 30 24.54 11.80 5.40
CA SER A 30 24.73 11.97 6.84
C SER A 30 25.37 10.75 7.51
N LEU A 31 25.24 9.57 6.88
CA LEU A 31 25.77 8.30 7.34
C LEU A 31 27.13 7.95 6.72
N LEU A 32 27.77 8.86 5.97
CA LEU A 32 29.11 8.61 5.44
C LEU A 32 30.10 8.34 6.58
N GLY A 33 30.92 7.26 6.41
CA GLY A 33 31.84 6.76 7.44
C GLY A 33 31.20 5.84 8.50
N VAL A 34 29.87 5.65 8.49
CA VAL A 34 29.21 4.59 9.27
C VAL A 34 29.29 3.29 8.47
N LYS A 35 30.15 2.36 8.93
CA LYS A 35 30.42 1.06 8.26
C LYS A 35 29.33 0.02 8.54
N LYS A 36 28.05 0.38 8.46
CA LYS A 36 26.93 -0.53 8.66
C LYS A 36 26.17 -0.69 7.34
N PRO A 37 25.59 -1.90 7.05
CA PRO A 37 24.74 -2.09 5.89
C PRO A 37 23.57 -1.10 5.89
N LYS A 38 23.27 -0.56 4.70
CA LYS A 38 22.18 0.40 4.49
C LYS A 38 21.16 -0.19 3.53
N VAL A 39 19.95 -0.37 3.98
CA VAL A 39 18.82 -0.87 3.20
C VAL A 39 17.84 0.28 2.95
N LEU A 40 17.25 0.32 1.77
CA LEU A 40 16.19 1.27 1.42
C LEU A 40 14.99 0.51 0.87
N THR A 41 13.77 0.78 1.36
CA THR A 41 12.55 0.25 0.77
C THR A 41 11.74 1.35 0.10
N PHE A 42 11.38 1.12 -1.18
CA PHE A 42 10.51 1.96 -1.98
C PHE A 42 9.04 1.54 -1.82
N HIS A 43 8.16 2.56 -1.70
CA HIS A 43 6.73 2.38 -1.42
C HIS A 43 5.79 2.75 -2.57
N GLY A 44 6.31 3.37 -3.64
CA GLY A 44 5.54 3.76 -4.83
C GLY A 44 5.78 5.22 -5.21
N THR A 45 5.12 6.18 -4.59
CA THR A 45 5.23 7.62 -4.91
C THR A 45 6.66 8.17 -4.84
N ASP A 46 7.54 7.49 -4.12
CA ASP A 46 8.96 7.80 -3.99
C ASP A 46 9.82 7.38 -5.19
N ILE A 47 9.29 6.53 -6.07
CA ILE A 47 10.02 6.06 -7.26
C ILE A 47 9.33 6.40 -8.58
N HIS A 48 8.01 6.52 -8.60
CA HIS A 48 7.28 6.94 -9.78
C HIS A 48 6.76 8.37 -9.64
N ALA A 49 6.57 9.04 -10.77
CA ALA A 49 6.35 10.48 -10.83
C ALA A 49 4.99 10.86 -11.45
N LYS A 50 3.98 10.00 -11.39
CA LYS A 50 2.63 10.32 -11.90
C LYS A 50 2.06 11.59 -11.24
N GLU A 51 2.35 11.80 -9.94
CA GLU A 51 1.98 13.03 -9.23
C GLU A 51 2.51 14.33 -9.88
N ILE A 52 3.62 14.25 -10.63
CA ILE A 52 4.14 15.42 -11.36
C ILE A 52 3.11 15.94 -12.35
N LEU A 53 2.39 15.05 -13.01
CA LEU A 53 1.41 15.41 -14.04
C LEU A 53 0.18 16.08 -13.43
N SER A 54 -0.24 15.69 -12.23
CA SER A 54 -1.42 16.22 -11.55
C SER A 54 -1.21 17.57 -10.85
N SER A 55 0.05 17.90 -10.49
CA SER A 55 0.34 19.15 -9.78
C SER A 55 0.23 20.39 -10.66
N LYS A 56 -0.46 21.43 -10.17
CA LYS A 56 -0.57 22.74 -10.84
C LYS A 56 0.66 23.64 -10.59
N SER A 57 1.40 23.41 -9.51
CA SER A 57 2.55 24.25 -9.11
C SER A 57 3.85 23.79 -9.76
N LYS A 58 4.56 24.71 -10.44
CA LYS A 58 5.89 24.46 -11.00
C LYS A 58 6.91 24.08 -9.92
N ALA A 59 6.87 24.71 -8.75
CA ALA A 59 7.76 24.40 -7.63
C ALA A 59 7.55 22.99 -7.11
N THR A 60 6.27 22.56 -6.98
CA THR A 60 5.93 21.18 -6.58
C THR A 60 6.42 20.16 -7.62
N LYS A 61 6.23 20.44 -8.92
CA LYS A 61 6.74 19.58 -9.99
C LYS A 61 8.27 19.41 -9.91
N LEU A 62 8.98 20.51 -9.71
CA LEU A 62 10.44 20.46 -9.57
C LEU A 62 10.87 19.65 -8.34
N LYS A 63 10.21 19.83 -7.19
CA LYS A 63 10.49 19.07 -5.97
C LYS A 63 10.28 17.56 -6.17
N ILE A 64 9.18 17.15 -6.79
CA ILE A 64 8.88 15.74 -7.08
C ILE A 64 9.91 15.16 -8.04
N TRP A 65 10.26 15.91 -9.11
CA TRP A 65 11.28 15.50 -10.06
C TRP A 65 12.65 15.30 -9.40
N MET A 66 13.07 16.25 -8.55
CA MET A 66 14.32 16.12 -7.79
C MET A 66 14.30 14.90 -6.86
N SER A 67 13.17 14.67 -6.17
CA SER A 67 12.97 13.52 -5.28
C SER A 67 13.10 12.20 -6.05
N GLN A 68 12.50 12.09 -7.24
CA GLN A 68 12.61 10.91 -8.08
C GLN A 68 14.07 10.67 -8.56
N LYS A 69 14.78 11.73 -8.98
CA LYS A 69 16.20 11.60 -9.34
C LYS A 69 17.05 11.15 -8.16
N ALA A 70 16.77 11.66 -6.96
CA ALA A 70 17.42 11.22 -5.73
C ALA A 70 17.13 9.74 -5.42
N SER A 71 15.91 9.25 -5.68
CA SER A 71 15.58 7.82 -5.58
C SER A 71 16.44 6.96 -6.50
N PHE A 72 16.61 7.35 -7.76
CA PHE A 72 17.45 6.61 -8.70
C PHE A 72 18.94 6.62 -8.30
N CYS A 73 19.46 7.75 -7.79
CA CYS A 73 20.79 7.80 -7.22
C CYS A 73 20.92 6.88 -5.99
N SER A 74 19.89 6.78 -5.16
CA SER A 74 19.88 5.91 -3.99
C SER A 74 20.00 4.42 -4.35
N ILE A 75 19.53 4.00 -5.54
CA ILE A 75 19.71 2.63 -6.05
C ILE A 75 21.19 2.24 -6.15
N ILE A 76 22.04 3.20 -6.52
CA ILE A 76 23.49 2.98 -6.63
C ILE A 76 24.13 2.90 -5.24
N LEU A 77 23.69 3.74 -4.33
CA LEU A 77 24.34 4.02 -3.05
C LEU A 77 24.07 2.95 -1.97
N PHE A 78 22.83 2.46 -1.89
CA PHE A 78 22.42 1.52 -0.84
C PHE A 78 22.88 0.09 -1.14
N ASP A 79 23.09 -0.71 -0.07
CA ASP A 79 23.56 -2.10 -0.17
C ASP A 79 22.46 -3.06 -0.66
N LYS A 80 21.23 -2.92 -0.14
CA LYS A 80 20.03 -3.66 -0.58
C LYS A 80 18.84 -2.73 -0.74
N LEU A 81 17.93 -3.12 -1.64
CA LEU A 81 16.79 -2.29 -2.06
C LEU A 81 15.52 -3.13 -2.04
N GLY A 82 14.65 -2.85 -1.07
CA GLY A 82 13.32 -3.41 -0.96
C GLY A 82 12.32 -2.66 -1.84
N PHE A 83 11.36 -3.38 -2.38
CA PHE A 83 10.21 -2.81 -3.09
C PHE A 83 8.95 -3.45 -2.54
N VAL A 84 7.96 -2.65 -2.20
CA VAL A 84 6.69 -3.18 -1.65
C VAL A 84 5.92 -4.02 -2.66
N SER A 85 6.23 -3.87 -3.95
CA SER A 85 5.66 -4.63 -5.04
C SER A 85 6.68 -4.77 -6.19
N ASN A 86 6.62 -5.87 -6.95
CA ASN A 86 7.41 -6.06 -8.16
C ASN A 86 6.98 -5.12 -9.30
N THR A 87 5.76 -4.61 -9.30
CA THR A 87 5.28 -3.62 -10.28
C THR A 87 6.11 -2.34 -10.25
N LEU A 88 6.72 -2.02 -9.11
CA LEU A 88 7.58 -0.84 -8.99
C LEU A 88 8.87 -0.93 -9.81
N TYR A 89 9.29 -2.13 -10.21
CA TYR A 89 10.47 -2.29 -11.09
C TYR A 89 10.30 -1.65 -12.45
N ALA A 90 9.07 -1.57 -12.96
CA ALA A 90 8.77 -0.94 -14.24
C ALA A 90 9.12 0.56 -14.29
N TYR A 91 9.19 1.21 -13.13
CA TYR A 91 9.54 2.63 -13.03
C TYR A 91 11.05 2.89 -12.98
N ILE A 92 11.87 1.84 -12.83
CA ILE A 92 13.33 1.95 -12.81
C ILE A 92 13.86 1.93 -14.26
N PRO A 93 14.69 2.90 -14.66
CA PRO A 93 15.33 2.85 -15.97
C PRO A 93 16.04 1.52 -16.20
N SER A 94 15.85 0.90 -17.37
CA SER A 94 16.31 -0.46 -17.68
C SER A 94 17.82 -0.65 -17.49
N PHE A 95 18.62 0.38 -17.78
CA PHE A 95 20.07 0.34 -17.57
C PHE A 95 20.47 0.28 -16.09
N ILE A 96 19.67 0.91 -15.20
CA ILE A 96 19.86 0.84 -13.74
C ILE A 96 19.42 -0.53 -13.24
N SER A 97 18.21 -0.97 -13.62
CA SER A 97 17.68 -2.25 -13.13
C SER A 97 18.56 -3.42 -13.53
N LYS A 98 19.03 -3.48 -14.78
CA LYS A 98 19.95 -4.53 -15.24
C LYS A 98 21.28 -4.58 -14.47
N ARG A 99 21.82 -3.42 -14.10
CA ARG A 99 23.12 -3.34 -13.40
C ARG A 99 23.03 -3.66 -11.91
N TYR A 100 21.90 -3.33 -11.27
CA TYR A 100 21.77 -3.39 -9.79
C TYR A 100 20.70 -4.36 -9.31
N CYS A 101 20.13 -5.20 -10.19
CA CYS A 101 19.06 -6.14 -9.81
C CYS A 101 19.47 -7.11 -8.69
N SER A 102 20.75 -7.44 -8.53
CA SER A 102 21.24 -8.28 -7.42
C SER A 102 21.06 -7.67 -6.04
N LYS A 103 20.83 -6.36 -5.97
CA LYS A 103 20.49 -5.67 -4.72
C LYS A 103 18.99 -5.73 -4.40
N PHE A 104 18.13 -6.10 -5.35
CA PHE A 104 16.68 -5.96 -5.25
C PHE A 104 16.05 -7.13 -4.53
N PHE A 105 15.08 -6.83 -3.68
CA PHE A 105 14.20 -7.83 -3.06
C PHE A 105 12.80 -7.28 -2.91
N ILE A 106 11.81 -8.17 -2.85
CA ILE A 106 10.42 -7.78 -2.61
C ILE A 106 10.16 -7.77 -1.11
N GLN A 107 9.67 -6.63 -0.64
CA GLN A 107 9.30 -6.37 0.74
C GLN A 107 7.81 -6.00 0.79
N PRO A 108 6.87 -6.95 0.70
CA PRO A 108 5.45 -6.64 0.82
C PRO A 108 5.16 -6.00 2.17
N LEU A 109 4.09 -5.22 2.22
CA LEU A 109 3.58 -4.71 3.49
C LEU A 109 2.69 -5.77 4.13
N GLY A 110 2.86 -6.00 5.42
CA GLY A 110 2.09 -6.99 6.18
C GLY A 110 0.88 -6.38 6.88
N VAL A 111 -0.03 -7.27 7.30
CA VAL A 111 -1.16 -6.94 8.17
C VAL A 111 -0.95 -7.59 9.52
N ASP A 112 -1.15 -6.83 10.59
CA ASP A 112 -1.15 -7.38 11.94
C ASP A 112 -2.48 -8.09 12.22
N TYR A 113 -2.46 -9.41 12.16
CA TYR A 113 -3.64 -10.25 12.41
C TYR A 113 -4.17 -10.20 13.84
N LYS A 114 -3.43 -9.61 14.79
CA LYS A 114 -3.90 -9.37 16.16
C LYS A 114 -4.75 -8.11 16.24
N THR A 115 -4.43 -7.10 15.45
CA THR A 115 -5.18 -5.85 15.35
C THR A 115 -6.36 -5.98 14.38
N PHE A 116 -6.15 -6.61 13.22
CA PHE A 116 -7.18 -6.83 12.21
C PHE A 116 -7.93 -8.13 12.48
N VAL A 117 -8.89 -8.09 13.39
CA VAL A 117 -9.75 -9.21 13.79
C VAL A 117 -11.17 -8.98 13.27
N PRO A 118 -11.80 -9.97 12.58
CA PRO A 118 -13.21 -9.89 12.20
C PRO A 118 -14.11 -9.83 13.42
N PHE A 119 -15.09 -8.93 13.39
CA PHE A 119 -16.19 -8.87 14.37
C PHE A 119 -17.46 -8.37 13.69
N SER A 120 -18.59 -8.45 14.37
CA SER A 120 -19.89 -8.20 13.77
C SER A 120 -20.06 -6.75 13.31
N LYS A 121 -20.77 -6.57 12.22
CA LYS A 121 -21.08 -5.27 11.61
C LYS A 121 -21.87 -4.38 12.55
N GLU A 122 -22.79 -4.97 13.33
CA GLU A 122 -23.61 -4.27 14.32
C GLU A 122 -22.72 -3.60 15.38
N LYS A 123 -21.74 -4.35 15.90
CA LYS A 123 -20.75 -3.82 16.85
C LYS A 123 -19.91 -2.70 16.21
N ALA A 124 -19.49 -2.88 14.97
CA ALA A 124 -18.71 -1.87 14.26
C ALA A 124 -19.52 -0.58 14.04
N CYS A 125 -20.76 -0.70 13.58
CA CYS A 125 -21.67 0.44 13.40
C CYS A 125 -21.94 1.15 14.74
N GLY A 126 -22.12 0.39 15.84
CA GLY A 126 -22.27 0.96 17.17
C GLY A 126 -21.06 1.78 17.63
N ILE A 127 -19.83 1.28 17.38
CA ILE A 127 -18.59 2.01 17.71
C ILE A 127 -18.49 3.30 16.88
N LEU A 128 -18.89 3.26 15.60
CA LEU A 128 -18.88 4.42 14.71
C LEU A 128 -20.06 5.38 14.94
N ASN A 129 -21.02 4.98 15.76
CA ASN A 129 -22.28 5.71 15.98
C ASN A 129 -23.02 6.01 14.66
N ILE A 130 -23.12 4.99 13.79
CA ILE A 130 -23.86 5.03 12.53
C ILE A 130 -24.96 3.96 12.53
N PRO A 131 -26.08 4.17 11.80
CA PRO A 131 -27.12 3.15 11.65
C PRO A 131 -26.56 1.86 11.03
N ILE A 132 -27.19 0.73 11.32
CA ILE A 132 -26.93 -0.51 10.59
C ILE A 132 -27.51 -0.34 9.17
N GLY A 133 -26.65 -0.48 8.16
CA GLY A 133 -27.02 -0.23 6.76
C GLY A 133 -26.05 -0.91 5.79
N LYS A 134 -26.21 -0.68 4.49
CA LYS A 134 -25.31 -1.19 3.45
C LYS A 134 -24.22 -0.16 3.18
N TYR A 135 -22.97 -0.48 3.53
CA TYR A 135 -21.85 0.44 3.41
C TYR A 135 -20.78 -0.06 2.46
N VAL A 136 -20.33 0.84 1.61
CA VAL A 136 -19.14 0.66 0.75
C VAL A 136 -18.01 1.50 1.35
N LEU A 137 -16.95 0.87 1.81
CA LEU A 137 -15.83 1.59 2.38
C LEU A 137 -14.95 2.19 1.28
N PHE A 138 -14.69 3.48 1.39
CA PHE A 138 -13.76 4.22 0.57
C PHE A 138 -12.69 4.87 1.46
N SER A 139 -11.42 4.54 1.19
CA SER A 139 -10.30 5.09 1.96
C SER A 139 -9.74 6.34 1.29
N ASP A 140 -9.95 7.49 1.91
CA ASP A 140 -9.49 8.80 1.43
C ASP A 140 -8.53 9.46 2.44
N LYS A 141 -7.41 8.79 2.70
CA LYS A 141 -6.44 9.24 3.72
C LYS A 141 -5.91 10.66 3.47
N SER A 142 -5.84 11.08 2.23
CA SER A 142 -5.16 12.32 1.82
C SER A 142 -6.08 13.37 1.19
N GLY A 143 -7.35 13.06 0.94
CA GLY A 143 -8.27 13.95 0.21
C GLY A 143 -7.77 14.30 -1.20
N THR A 144 -6.91 13.46 -1.78
CA THR A 144 -6.31 13.75 -3.08
C THR A 144 -7.23 13.36 -4.21
N ILE A 145 -7.21 14.14 -5.29
CA ILE A 145 -7.95 13.85 -6.51
C ILE A 145 -7.57 12.47 -7.11
N LEU A 146 -6.38 11.99 -6.82
CA LEU A 146 -5.86 10.70 -7.30
C LEU A 146 -6.63 9.50 -6.73
N LYS A 147 -7.31 9.66 -5.59
CA LYS A 147 -8.15 8.59 -5.03
C LYS A 147 -9.46 8.41 -5.79
N ARG A 148 -9.84 9.40 -6.64
CA ARG A 148 -11.02 9.34 -7.48
C ARG A 148 -12.31 9.04 -6.71
N ARG A 149 -12.53 9.80 -5.63
CA ARG A 149 -13.77 9.74 -4.87
C ARG A 149 -15.01 9.98 -5.75
N ASP A 150 -14.88 10.85 -6.73
CA ASP A 150 -15.90 11.11 -7.75
C ASP A 150 -16.36 9.81 -8.45
N LEU A 151 -15.41 8.96 -8.83
CA LEU A 151 -15.68 7.66 -9.46
C LEU A 151 -16.33 6.68 -8.47
N ALA A 152 -15.85 6.64 -7.22
CA ALA A 152 -16.44 5.81 -6.18
C ALA A 152 -17.92 6.16 -5.92
N GLU A 153 -18.26 7.45 -5.82
CA GLU A 153 -19.63 7.94 -5.67
C GLU A 153 -20.52 7.55 -6.85
N LEU A 154 -20.00 7.66 -8.08
CA LEU A 154 -20.73 7.25 -9.30
C LEU A 154 -20.98 5.73 -9.31
N ILE A 155 -19.98 4.89 -8.97
CA ILE A 155 -20.13 3.43 -8.90
C ILE A 155 -21.17 3.06 -7.84
N VAL A 156 -21.07 3.61 -6.63
CA VAL A 156 -22.03 3.31 -5.55
C VAL A 156 -23.45 3.70 -5.96
N LYS A 157 -23.63 4.84 -6.61
CA LYS A 157 -24.92 5.26 -7.16
C LYS A 157 -25.44 4.31 -8.23
N SER A 158 -24.57 3.77 -9.09
CA SER A 158 -24.96 2.87 -10.18
C SER A 158 -25.33 1.46 -9.67
N ILE A 159 -24.66 0.98 -8.63
CA ILE A 159 -25.01 -0.29 -7.98
C ILE A 159 -26.46 -0.21 -7.43
N GLY A 160 -26.86 0.94 -6.93
CA GLY A 160 -28.20 1.18 -6.37
C GLY A 160 -28.41 0.48 -5.04
N GLY A 161 -29.69 0.27 -4.67
CA GLY A 161 -30.07 -0.59 -3.56
C GLY A 161 -29.52 -0.16 -2.21
N GLU A 162 -29.77 0.99 -1.68
CA GLU A 162 -29.45 1.42 -0.30
C GLU A 162 -27.95 1.45 0.09
N TYR A 163 -27.03 1.17 -0.85
CA TYR A 163 -25.61 1.28 -0.56
C TYR A 163 -25.20 2.76 -0.38
N GLN A 164 -24.46 3.00 0.70
CA GLN A 164 -23.92 4.31 1.04
C GLN A 164 -22.41 4.25 1.08
N LEU A 165 -21.75 5.33 0.59
CA LEU A 165 -20.31 5.45 0.66
C LEU A 165 -19.88 5.82 2.08
N LEU A 166 -19.16 4.92 2.75
CA LEU A 166 -18.53 5.15 4.04
C LEU A 166 -17.10 5.66 3.81
N VAL A 167 -16.91 6.96 3.92
CA VAL A 167 -15.60 7.58 3.67
C VAL A 167 -14.75 7.53 4.93
N MET A 168 -13.60 6.85 4.84
CA MET A 168 -12.61 6.79 5.91
C MET A 168 -11.49 7.82 5.62
N CYS A 169 -11.51 8.94 6.34
CA CYS A 169 -10.56 10.04 6.18
C CYS A 169 -10.03 10.50 7.52
N GLY A 170 -8.70 10.60 7.66
CA GLY A 170 -8.06 11.16 8.86
C GLY A 170 -8.29 10.38 10.15
N VAL A 171 -8.68 9.12 10.06
CA VAL A 171 -8.95 8.27 11.23
C VAL A 171 -7.67 7.76 11.88
N ARG A 172 -7.72 7.51 13.19
CA ARG A 172 -6.61 6.86 13.91
C ARG A 172 -6.45 5.42 13.42
N PRO A 173 -5.23 4.87 13.37
CA PRO A 173 -4.97 3.50 12.88
C PRO A 173 -5.85 2.43 13.55
N GLU A 174 -6.14 2.57 14.85
CA GLU A 174 -6.96 1.62 15.62
C GLU A 174 -8.43 1.58 15.15
N MET A 175 -8.88 2.62 14.47
CA MET A 175 -10.24 2.70 13.93
C MET A 175 -10.37 2.07 12.54
N VAL A 176 -9.27 1.84 11.82
CA VAL A 176 -9.30 1.25 10.47
C VAL A 176 -10.04 -0.09 10.46
N PRO A 177 -9.73 -1.07 11.33
CA PRO A 177 -10.48 -2.34 11.37
C PRO A 177 -11.97 -2.13 11.69
N VAL A 178 -12.34 -1.10 12.45
CA VAL A 178 -13.75 -0.81 12.76
C VAL A 178 -14.50 -0.38 11.49
N TYR A 179 -13.95 0.56 10.72
CA TYR A 179 -14.53 0.99 9.44
C TYR A 179 -14.67 -0.17 8.46
N ILE A 180 -13.64 -1.03 8.35
CA ILE A 180 -13.69 -2.19 7.46
C ILE A 180 -14.77 -3.17 7.93
N ASN A 181 -14.88 -3.48 9.24
CA ASN A 181 -15.91 -4.38 9.76
C ASN A 181 -17.33 -3.82 9.57
N ALA A 182 -17.53 -2.50 9.64
CA ALA A 182 -18.82 -1.85 9.41
C ALA A 182 -19.28 -1.93 7.94
N SER A 183 -18.36 -2.13 6.99
CA SER A 183 -18.67 -2.14 5.55
C SER A 183 -19.05 -3.54 5.04
N ASP A 184 -19.73 -3.58 3.89
CA ASP A 184 -20.03 -4.81 3.16
C ASP A 184 -18.87 -5.18 2.24
N PHE A 185 -18.25 -4.19 1.64
CA PHE A 185 -17.06 -4.35 0.82
C PHE A 185 -16.23 -3.06 0.78
N VAL A 186 -15.03 -3.17 0.26
CA VAL A 186 -14.10 -2.05 0.06
C VAL A 186 -14.00 -1.75 -1.43
N LEU A 187 -14.03 -0.48 -1.78
CA LEU A 187 -13.92 0.02 -3.14
C LEU A 187 -12.68 0.90 -3.31
N LEU A 188 -11.84 0.55 -4.28
CA LEU A 188 -10.67 1.34 -4.67
C LEU A 188 -10.82 1.81 -6.11
N THR A 189 -10.76 3.13 -6.31
CA THR A 189 -10.92 3.79 -7.61
C THR A 189 -9.73 4.64 -8.01
N SER A 190 -8.61 4.50 -7.28
CA SER A 190 -7.43 5.36 -7.40
C SER A 190 -6.83 5.33 -8.82
N ASP A 191 -6.33 6.48 -9.27
CA ASP A 191 -5.54 6.58 -10.51
C ASP A 191 -4.07 6.18 -10.30
N GLU A 192 -3.67 6.07 -9.03
CA GLU A 192 -2.28 5.75 -8.66
C GLU A 192 -2.22 5.05 -7.31
N GLU A 193 -1.61 3.87 -7.29
CA GLU A 193 -1.27 3.11 -6.09
C GLU A 193 0.11 2.44 -6.26
N GLY A 194 0.85 2.27 -5.18
CA GLY A 194 2.04 1.41 -5.16
C GLY A 194 1.66 -0.01 -4.74
N SER A 195 1.18 -0.13 -3.53
CA SER A 195 0.71 -1.38 -2.92
C SER A 195 -0.28 -1.01 -1.80
N PRO A 196 -1.59 -0.91 -2.11
CA PRO A 196 -2.56 -0.35 -1.19
C PRO A 196 -2.78 -1.25 0.03
N ASN A 197 -2.52 -0.72 1.23
CA ASN A 197 -2.70 -1.44 2.49
C ASN A 197 -4.15 -1.84 2.72
N ILE A 198 -5.08 -0.95 2.40
CA ILE A 198 -6.51 -1.17 2.64
C ILE A 198 -7.03 -2.46 1.97
N THR A 199 -6.44 -2.88 0.84
CA THR A 199 -6.77 -4.15 0.19
C THR A 199 -6.44 -5.33 1.11
N ARG A 200 -5.20 -5.42 1.59
CA ARG A 200 -4.75 -6.49 2.49
C ARG A 200 -5.48 -6.47 3.83
N GLU A 201 -5.70 -5.28 4.37
CA GLU A 201 -6.45 -5.06 5.61
C GLU A 201 -7.88 -5.57 5.48
N ALA A 202 -8.57 -5.25 4.38
CA ALA A 202 -9.91 -5.72 4.09
C ALA A 202 -9.98 -7.25 3.92
N LEU A 203 -9.06 -7.80 3.13
CA LEU A 203 -8.97 -9.25 2.90
C LEU A 203 -8.67 -10.02 4.19
N SER A 204 -7.85 -9.47 5.09
CA SER A 204 -7.58 -10.06 6.40
C SER A 204 -8.81 -10.09 7.33
N LEU A 205 -9.80 -9.24 7.07
CA LEU A 205 -11.09 -9.19 7.76
C LEU A 205 -12.21 -9.91 6.98
N ASN A 206 -11.85 -10.75 6.01
CA ASN A 206 -12.79 -11.46 5.15
C ASN A 206 -13.75 -10.52 4.40
N LYS A 207 -13.31 -9.32 3.99
CA LYS A 207 -14.15 -8.40 3.22
C LYS A 207 -13.87 -8.55 1.72
N ARG A 208 -14.91 -8.40 0.93
CA ARG A 208 -14.79 -8.27 -0.54
C ARG A 208 -14.07 -6.98 -0.88
N VAL A 209 -13.25 -7.03 -1.92
CA VAL A 209 -12.55 -5.87 -2.46
C VAL A 209 -12.86 -5.75 -3.95
N PHE A 210 -13.34 -4.59 -4.35
CA PHE A 210 -13.49 -4.22 -5.75
C PHE A 210 -12.53 -3.07 -6.04
N SER A 211 -11.67 -3.24 -7.01
CA SER A 211 -10.60 -2.27 -7.28
C SER A 211 -10.35 -2.11 -8.76
N VAL A 212 -10.07 -0.89 -9.17
CA VAL A 212 -9.40 -0.68 -10.46
C VAL A 212 -8.01 -1.31 -10.44
N ASP A 213 -7.48 -1.65 -11.62
CA ASP A 213 -6.14 -2.25 -11.75
C ASP A 213 -5.06 -1.18 -11.59
N GLU A 214 -4.63 -0.96 -10.35
CA GLU A 214 -3.53 -0.05 -10.01
C GLU A 214 -2.60 -0.65 -8.94
N GLY A 215 -1.31 -0.38 -9.08
CA GLY A 215 -0.29 -0.94 -8.20
C GLY A 215 -0.16 -2.46 -8.33
N ASP A 216 -0.25 -3.15 -7.21
CA ASP A 216 -0.20 -4.62 -7.14
C ASP A 216 -1.54 -5.25 -6.76
N VAL A 217 -2.66 -4.52 -6.89
CA VAL A 217 -3.97 -5.01 -6.46
C VAL A 217 -4.36 -6.29 -7.18
N THR A 218 -4.14 -6.40 -8.48
CA THR A 218 -4.40 -7.62 -9.24
C THR A 218 -3.69 -8.83 -8.63
N GLN A 219 -2.43 -8.68 -8.22
CA GLN A 219 -1.68 -9.75 -7.54
C GLN A 219 -2.20 -10.05 -6.14
N GLN A 220 -2.65 -9.00 -5.41
CA GLN A 220 -3.26 -9.18 -4.09
C GLN A 220 -4.58 -9.95 -4.16
N LEU A 221 -5.38 -9.76 -5.22
CA LEU A 221 -6.68 -10.41 -5.43
C LEU A 221 -6.59 -11.75 -6.16
N GLU A 222 -5.41 -12.17 -6.61
CA GLU A 222 -5.21 -13.42 -7.35
C GLU A 222 -5.69 -14.64 -6.55
N GLY A 223 -6.55 -15.46 -7.17
CA GLY A 223 -7.13 -16.66 -6.57
C GLY A 223 -8.28 -16.37 -5.58
N LEU A 224 -8.76 -15.13 -5.46
CA LEU A 224 -9.85 -14.76 -4.56
C LEU A 224 -11.18 -14.61 -5.33
N HIS A 225 -12.12 -15.51 -5.09
CA HIS A 225 -13.41 -15.51 -5.77
C HIS A 225 -14.36 -14.37 -5.33
N ASN A 226 -14.23 -13.91 -4.09
CA ASN A 226 -15.12 -12.90 -3.52
C ASN A 226 -14.84 -11.46 -3.99
N SER A 227 -13.70 -11.23 -4.61
CA SER A 227 -13.20 -9.91 -5.01
C SER A 227 -13.01 -9.84 -6.53
N ALA A 228 -12.92 -8.64 -7.10
CA ALA A 228 -12.70 -8.48 -8.53
C ALA A 228 -11.96 -7.19 -8.87
N ILE A 229 -11.20 -7.23 -9.96
CA ILE A 229 -10.76 -6.04 -10.66
C ILE A 229 -11.94 -5.48 -11.45
N ILE A 230 -12.13 -4.18 -11.36
CA ILE A 230 -13.19 -3.43 -12.03
C ILE A 230 -12.59 -2.41 -13.01
N SER A 231 -13.36 -2.00 -14.02
CA SER A 231 -12.95 -0.94 -14.92
C SER A 231 -13.27 0.45 -14.34
N ARG A 232 -12.92 1.50 -15.04
CA ARG A 232 -13.23 2.88 -14.65
C ARG A 232 -14.55 3.39 -15.24
N ILE A 233 -15.36 2.48 -15.85
CA ILE A 233 -16.62 2.82 -16.51
C ILE A 233 -17.80 2.37 -15.63
N PRO A 234 -18.47 3.28 -14.90
CA PRO A 234 -19.45 2.91 -13.86
C PRO A 234 -20.55 1.96 -14.31
N LYS A 235 -21.05 2.11 -15.54
CA LYS A 235 -22.15 1.26 -16.06
C LYS A 235 -21.76 -0.21 -16.30
N GLU A 236 -20.49 -0.50 -16.55
CA GLU A 236 -19.99 -1.88 -16.70
C GLU A 236 -19.73 -2.51 -15.34
N GLU A 237 -19.23 -1.72 -14.40
CA GLU A 237 -18.86 -2.15 -13.05
C GLU A 237 -20.03 -2.53 -12.18
N ASP A 238 -21.15 -1.89 -12.39
CA ASP A 238 -22.43 -2.23 -11.79
C ASP A 238 -22.76 -3.73 -11.94
N LYS A 239 -22.55 -4.29 -13.13
CA LYS A 239 -22.80 -5.72 -13.41
C LYS A 239 -21.81 -6.63 -12.68
N THR A 240 -20.52 -6.34 -12.75
CA THR A 240 -19.47 -7.13 -12.10
C THR A 240 -19.65 -7.16 -10.59
N ILE A 241 -19.85 -6.00 -9.96
CA ILE A 241 -20.05 -5.90 -8.53
C ILE A 241 -21.34 -6.59 -8.09
N LYS A 242 -22.47 -6.34 -8.76
CA LYS A 242 -23.76 -6.99 -8.46
C LYS A 242 -23.69 -8.51 -8.63
N GLN A 243 -23.05 -9.01 -9.68
CA GLN A 243 -22.82 -10.43 -9.87
C GLN A 243 -22.04 -10.99 -8.68
N LYS A 244 -20.90 -10.39 -8.34
CA LYS A 244 -20.08 -10.85 -7.20
C LYS A 244 -20.82 -10.76 -5.86
N LEU A 245 -21.65 -9.77 -5.66
CA LEU A 245 -22.46 -9.66 -4.44
C LEU A 245 -23.58 -10.70 -4.36
N SER A 246 -24.08 -11.22 -5.49
CA SER A 246 -25.06 -12.31 -5.56
C SER A 246 -24.45 -13.71 -5.40
N GLU A 247 -23.14 -13.86 -5.61
CA GLU A 247 -22.43 -15.12 -5.42
C GLU A 247 -22.32 -15.45 -3.92
N GLU A 248 -22.34 -16.76 -3.59
CA GLU A 248 -22.11 -17.22 -2.24
C GLU A 248 -20.78 -16.70 -1.70
N TYR A 249 -20.79 -16.20 -0.46
CA TYR A 249 -19.57 -15.69 0.17
C TYR A 249 -18.77 -16.83 0.80
N ILE A 250 -17.55 -17.07 0.31
CA ILE A 250 -16.64 -18.07 0.85
C ILE A 250 -15.78 -17.42 1.94
N ASP A 251 -16.07 -17.72 3.20
CA ASP A 251 -15.37 -17.14 4.37
C ASP A 251 -14.06 -17.86 4.70
N ASN A 252 -13.13 -17.89 3.74
CA ASN A 252 -11.79 -18.48 3.92
C ASN A 252 -10.64 -17.55 3.51
N THR A 253 -10.95 -16.35 3.07
CA THR A 253 -9.97 -15.39 2.53
C THR A 253 -8.87 -15.07 3.54
N ARG A 254 -9.25 -14.80 4.79
CA ARG A 254 -8.32 -14.53 5.88
C ARG A 254 -7.30 -15.66 6.08
N PHE A 255 -7.78 -16.89 6.16
CA PHE A 255 -6.92 -18.06 6.38
C PHE A 255 -6.00 -18.34 5.19
N SER A 256 -6.54 -18.31 3.97
CA SER A 256 -5.76 -18.57 2.74
C SER A 256 -4.64 -17.55 2.51
N LEU A 257 -4.83 -16.32 2.96
CA LEU A 257 -3.87 -15.23 2.80
C LEU A 257 -2.88 -15.08 3.97
N GLN A 258 -3.15 -15.68 5.12
CA GLN A 258 -2.33 -15.48 6.32
C GLN A 258 -0.84 -15.72 6.07
N ASN A 259 -0.47 -16.73 5.30
CA ASN A 259 0.93 -17.01 4.97
C ASN A 259 1.56 -15.96 4.02
N ARG A 260 0.75 -15.21 3.29
CA ARG A 260 1.20 -14.23 2.29
C ARG A 260 1.35 -12.83 2.87
N ILE A 261 0.44 -12.44 3.78
CA ILE A 261 0.30 -11.06 4.25
C ILE A 261 0.45 -10.88 5.76
N ASP A 262 0.67 -11.94 6.55
CA ASP A 262 0.92 -11.82 7.99
C ASP A 262 2.20 -11.03 8.24
N PHE A 263 2.09 -9.95 9.02
CA PHE A 263 3.20 -9.06 9.35
C PHE A 263 4.40 -9.81 9.95
N ALA A 264 4.16 -10.75 10.88
CA ALA A 264 5.23 -11.51 11.52
C ALA A 264 6.05 -12.31 10.50
N LYS A 265 5.38 -13.00 9.56
CA LYS A 265 6.04 -13.77 8.50
C LYS A 265 6.81 -12.91 7.50
N ILE A 266 6.29 -11.71 7.21
CA ILE A 266 7.00 -10.75 6.36
C ILE A 266 8.25 -10.23 7.06
N VAL A 267 8.17 -9.94 8.36
CA VAL A 267 9.33 -9.52 9.17
C VAL A 267 10.39 -10.63 9.25
N GLU A 268 9.99 -11.89 9.42
CA GLU A 268 10.93 -13.03 9.38
C GLU A 268 11.75 -13.07 8.08
N LYS A 269 11.10 -12.87 6.93
CA LYS A 269 11.79 -12.79 5.63
C LYS A 269 12.75 -11.62 5.55
N LEU A 270 12.34 -10.44 6.07
CA LEU A 270 13.20 -9.27 6.12
C LEU A 270 14.44 -9.50 7.00
N VAL A 271 14.28 -10.18 8.13
CA VAL A 271 15.39 -10.54 9.01
C VAL A 271 16.40 -11.45 8.30
N LEU A 272 15.96 -12.35 7.40
CA LEU A 272 16.88 -13.13 6.58
C LEU A 272 17.73 -12.26 5.67
N VAL A 273 17.14 -11.27 5.02
CA VAL A 273 17.89 -10.29 4.20
C VAL A 273 18.92 -9.54 5.03
N TYR A 274 18.60 -9.17 6.27
CA TYR A 274 19.56 -8.53 7.16
C TYR A 274 20.72 -9.47 7.56
N LYS A 275 20.42 -10.75 7.84
CA LYS A 275 21.43 -11.73 8.18
C LYS A 275 22.40 -11.96 7.00
N GLU A 276 21.89 -12.09 5.78
CA GLU A 276 22.73 -12.19 4.57
C GLU A 276 23.69 -11.00 4.47
N LEU A 277 23.17 -9.77 4.61
CA LEU A 277 23.99 -8.55 4.57
C LEU A 277 25.07 -8.46 5.64
N LEU A 278 24.89 -9.14 6.77
CA LEU A 278 25.88 -9.16 7.86
C LEU A 278 26.95 -10.25 7.65
N MET A 279 26.61 -11.31 6.90
CA MET A 279 27.55 -12.39 6.55
C MET A 279 28.49 -12.03 5.38
N ASP A 280 28.03 -11.18 4.47
CA ASP A 280 28.78 -10.72 3.28
C ASP A 280 29.84 -9.66 3.60
N LYS A 281 30.04 -9.30 4.87
CA LYS A 281 31.04 -8.35 5.40
C LYS A 281 32.08 -9.01 6.27
#